data_ed36f135bd4d47037d254c0820ae510c
#
_entry.id   ed36f135bd4d47037d254c0820ae510c
#
_cell.length_a   1.000
_cell.length_b   1.000
_cell.length_c   1.000
_cell.angle_alpha   90.00
_cell.angle_beta   90.00
_cell.angle_gamma   90.00
#
_symmetry.space_group_name_H-M   'P 1'
#
loop_
_entity.id
_entity.type
_entity.pdbx_description
1 polymer ?
#
loop_
_entity_poly.entity_id
_entity_poly.type
_entity_poly.pdbx_seq_one_letter_code
_entity_poly.pdbx_strand_id
1 'polypeptide(L)'
;MRIASSVTSVSWIPSEAITGPVRLPMDVGVGHYDDPPPDRMADVGAFVAADRCRFANELAAWIEVDASGRITDAGYAGAGYVGSTSLRLLGRTLTFPGVGYPLLQAEPERHADRVRFVQAAGGRTGAPAPRPVRRPPFVRVTSPTAWTTLACTIHADGRVEHEVVDASPFPRHWIYDHDSRLVAKSGSIDFQTWAETNVGDHTPWGELSGAEALVTEVETALERELSLRIMRAGERPELRRMAAGELLTRQGEPGQEVFLLLDGVVVVEVDGQPLAELGPGSIVGERAVLEAGVRTSSLRAITPLRVAVARAEQLDVASLTQLAGGHRREEQPS
;
A
#
# COMPACT_ATOMS: atom_id res chain seq x y z
N MET A 1 23.77 24.86 10.51
CA MET A 1 23.74 23.37 10.44
C MET A 1 22.65 22.98 9.44
N ARG A 2 22.91 22.01 8.57
CA ARG A 2 21.88 21.46 7.65
C ARG A 2 21.31 20.19 8.21
N ILE A 3 19.99 20.11 8.26
CA ILE A 3 19.21 18.93 8.65
C ILE A 3 18.45 18.49 7.40
N ALA A 4 18.55 17.24 7.02
CA ALA A 4 17.88 16.69 5.85
C ALA A 4 17.19 15.37 6.21
N SER A 5 16.08 15.09 5.54
CA SER A 5 15.36 13.84 5.68
C SER A 5 14.66 13.47 4.38
N SER A 6 14.23 12.21 4.28
CA SER A 6 13.44 11.71 3.17
C SER A 6 12.40 10.70 3.61
N VAL A 7 11.33 10.62 2.84
CA VAL A 7 10.33 9.56 2.90
C VAL A 7 10.03 9.11 1.48
N THR A 8 9.98 7.80 1.26
CA THR A 8 9.81 7.23 -0.09
C THR A 8 8.61 6.29 -0.10
N SER A 9 7.70 6.49 -1.04
CA SER A 9 6.67 5.50 -1.34
C SER A 9 7.07 4.69 -2.58
N VAL A 10 6.88 3.38 -2.52
CA VAL A 10 7.09 2.44 -3.63
C VAL A 10 5.80 1.70 -3.91
N SER A 11 5.36 1.72 -5.15
CA SER A 11 4.08 1.16 -5.58
C SER A 11 4.28 -0.09 -6.42
N TRP A 12 3.70 -1.18 -6.00
CA TRP A 12 3.86 -2.50 -6.60
C TRP A 12 2.54 -3.27 -6.70
N ILE A 13 2.46 -4.27 -7.57
CA ILE A 13 1.25 -5.04 -7.86
C ILE A 13 1.34 -6.42 -7.20
N PRO A 14 0.81 -6.61 -5.99
CA PRO A 14 0.76 -7.92 -5.35
C PRO A 14 -0.29 -8.83 -5.99
N SER A 15 -0.04 -10.15 -5.96
CA SER A 15 -0.92 -11.14 -6.57
C SER A 15 -2.32 -11.17 -5.96
N GLU A 16 -2.44 -10.83 -4.69
CA GLU A 16 -3.70 -10.78 -3.97
C GLU A 16 -4.59 -9.57 -4.35
N ALA A 17 -3.99 -8.51 -4.89
CA ALA A 17 -4.73 -7.31 -5.25
C ALA A 17 -5.54 -7.46 -6.54
N ILE A 18 -5.08 -8.29 -7.49
CA ILE A 18 -5.74 -8.47 -8.78
C ILE A 18 -6.84 -9.53 -8.66
N THR A 19 -8.06 -9.15 -8.98
CA THR A 19 -9.24 -10.03 -8.94
C THR A 19 -10.08 -9.92 -10.20
N GLY A 20 -11.06 -10.83 -10.35
CA GLY A 20 -11.95 -10.84 -11.50
C GLY A 20 -11.28 -11.33 -12.81
N PRO A 21 -11.85 -11.01 -13.98
CA PRO A 21 -11.36 -11.50 -15.27
C PRO A 21 -9.93 -11.08 -15.61
N VAL A 22 -9.47 -9.95 -15.09
CA VAL A 22 -8.12 -9.42 -15.32
C VAL A 22 -7.03 -10.28 -14.66
N ARG A 23 -7.39 -11.10 -13.67
CA ARG A 23 -6.48 -12.07 -13.06
C ARG A 23 -6.01 -13.15 -14.05
N LEU A 24 -6.89 -13.61 -14.94
CA LEU A 24 -6.54 -14.69 -15.86
C LEU A 24 -5.33 -14.35 -16.75
N PRO A 25 -5.23 -13.21 -17.43
CA PRO A 25 -4.01 -12.81 -18.14
C PRO A 25 -2.76 -12.79 -17.27
N MET A 26 -2.86 -12.43 -16.00
CA MET A 26 -1.73 -12.43 -15.06
C MET A 26 -1.31 -13.88 -14.71
N ASP A 27 -2.27 -14.73 -14.37
CA ASP A 27 -2.03 -16.14 -14.00
C ASP A 27 -1.45 -16.98 -15.15
N VAL A 28 -1.77 -16.66 -16.41
CA VAL A 28 -1.19 -17.34 -17.59
C VAL A 28 0.10 -16.64 -18.10
N GLY A 29 0.62 -15.65 -17.39
CA GLY A 29 1.90 -15.03 -17.67
C GLY A 29 1.90 -14.02 -18.83
N VAL A 30 0.74 -13.52 -19.24
CA VAL A 30 0.64 -12.39 -20.19
C VAL A 30 1.08 -11.09 -19.49
N GLY A 31 0.58 -10.82 -18.29
CA GLY A 31 1.14 -9.86 -17.38
C GLY A 31 1.92 -10.54 -16.25
N HIS A 32 2.50 -9.78 -15.36
CA HIS A 32 3.16 -10.33 -14.17
C HIS A 32 2.77 -9.55 -12.91
N TYR A 33 2.73 -10.26 -11.79
CA TYR A 33 2.71 -9.67 -10.47
C TYR A 33 4.13 -9.21 -10.11
N ASP A 34 4.21 -8.15 -9.33
CA ASP A 34 5.49 -7.79 -8.74
C ASP A 34 5.81 -8.69 -7.56
N ASP A 35 7.09 -8.94 -7.32
CA ASP A 35 7.54 -9.52 -6.07
C ASP A 35 7.51 -8.44 -4.98
N PRO A 36 7.26 -8.80 -3.72
CA PRO A 36 7.31 -7.83 -2.63
C PRO A 36 8.64 -7.07 -2.63
N PRO A 37 8.62 -5.73 -2.53
CA PRO A 37 9.84 -4.96 -2.37
C PRO A 37 10.61 -5.38 -1.10
N PRO A 38 11.92 -5.11 -1.02
CA PRO A 38 12.72 -5.47 0.15
C PRO A 38 12.34 -4.61 1.37
N ASP A 39 12.55 -5.12 2.58
CA ASP A 39 12.33 -4.36 3.83
C ASP A 39 13.27 -3.15 3.96
N ARG A 40 14.34 -3.11 3.16
CA ARG A 40 15.26 -1.98 3.07
C ARG A 40 15.52 -1.63 1.61
N MET A 41 15.17 -0.41 1.22
CA MET A 41 15.28 0.10 -0.15
C MET A 41 16.60 0.86 -0.33
N ALA A 42 17.60 0.20 -0.91
CA ALA A 42 18.94 0.81 -1.08
C ALA A 42 18.98 1.86 -2.21
N ASP A 43 18.28 1.62 -3.32
CA ASP A 43 18.24 2.50 -4.49
C ASP A 43 16.88 2.33 -5.18
N VAL A 44 16.03 3.32 -5.00
CA VAL A 44 14.68 3.33 -5.57
C VAL A 44 14.69 3.48 -7.09
N GLY A 45 15.60 4.26 -7.63
CA GLY A 45 15.72 4.47 -9.07
C GLY A 45 16.12 3.19 -9.79
N ALA A 46 17.14 2.49 -9.26
CA ALA A 46 17.54 1.17 -9.79
C ALA A 46 16.43 0.13 -9.65
N PHE A 47 15.65 0.17 -8.56
CA PHE A 47 14.54 -0.75 -8.35
C PHE A 47 13.42 -0.55 -9.38
N VAL A 48 13.07 0.71 -9.71
CA VAL A 48 12.10 1.04 -10.77
C VAL A 48 12.66 0.67 -12.16
N ALA A 49 13.93 0.98 -12.44
CA ALA A 49 14.59 0.67 -13.71
C ALA A 49 14.66 -0.85 -13.97
N ALA A 50 14.73 -1.66 -12.93
CA ALA A 50 14.70 -3.12 -13.01
C ALA A 50 13.27 -3.70 -13.19
N ASP A 51 12.25 -2.86 -13.43
CA ASP A 51 10.83 -3.24 -13.60
C ASP A 51 10.23 -3.99 -12.39
N ARG A 52 10.73 -3.71 -11.19
CA ARG A 52 10.34 -4.37 -9.94
C ARG A 52 9.22 -3.65 -9.18
N CYS A 53 8.83 -2.48 -9.63
CA CYS A 53 7.67 -1.74 -9.13
C CYS A 53 7.11 -0.83 -10.23
N ARG A 54 5.90 -0.33 -10.00
CA ARG A 54 5.18 0.47 -11.02
C ARG A 54 5.45 1.95 -10.92
N PHE A 55 5.76 2.41 -9.71
CA PHE A 55 5.90 3.83 -9.44
C PHE A 55 6.62 4.04 -8.10
N ALA A 56 7.35 5.14 -7.96
CA ALA A 56 7.88 5.58 -6.67
C ALA A 56 7.86 7.11 -6.55
N ASN A 57 7.61 7.58 -5.33
CA ASN A 57 7.69 8.97 -4.93
C ASN A 57 8.73 9.10 -3.81
N GLU A 58 9.81 9.81 -4.07
CA GLU A 58 10.85 10.10 -3.09
C GLU A 58 10.76 11.59 -2.72
N LEU A 59 10.11 11.90 -1.61
CA LEU A 59 10.15 13.22 -1.02
C LEU A 59 11.41 13.32 -0.15
N ALA A 60 12.41 14.06 -0.61
CA ALA A 60 13.55 14.48 0.18
C ALA A 60 13.52 15.98 0.39
N ALA A 61 13.88 16.43 1.59
CA ALA A 61 13.86 17.84 1.95
C ALA A 61 14.96 18.16 2.97
N TRP A 62 15.26 19.44 3.10
CA TRP A 62 16.28 19.94 4.03
C TRP A 62 15.92 21.31 4.58
N ILE A 63 16.44 21.61 5.77
CA ILE A 63 16.45 22.94 6.37
C ILE A 63 17.87 23.34 6.79
N GLU A 64 18.15 24.64 6.80
CA GLU A 64 19.36 25.20 7.41
C GLU A 64 19.00 25.93 8.69
N VAL A 65 19.76 25.64 9.76
CA VAL A 65 19.54 26.19 11.10
C VAL A 65 20.80 26.94 11.52
N ASP A 66 20.64 28.18 11.97
CA ASP A 66 21.73 29.01 12.48
C ASP A 66 22.14 28.60 13.91
N ALA A 67 23.15 29.29 14.46
CA ALA A 67 23.66 29.02 15.80
C ALA A 67 22.64 29.36 16.93
N SER A 68 21.61 30.14 16.62
CA SER A 68 20.53 30.46 17.55
C SER A 68 19.36 29.49 17.52
N GLY A 69 19.42 28.44 16.65
CA GLY A 69 18.35 27.49 16.46
C GLY A 69 17.26 27.98 15.50
N ARG A 70 17.47 29.09 14.78
CA ARG A 70 16.49 29.61 13.85
C ARG A 70 16.69 29.04 12.45
N ILE A 71 15.60 28.68 11.78
CA ILE A 71 15.60 28.19 10.40
C ILE A 71 15.87 29.38 9.46
N THR A 72 16.93 29.30 8.66
CA THR A 72 17.37 30.35 7.74
C THR A 72 17.05 30.01 6.29
N ASP A 73 17.05 28.74 5.93
CA ASP A 73 16.73 28.29 4.58
C ASP A 73 16.11 26.89 4.59
N ALA A 74 15.41 26.53 3.50
CA ALA A 74 14.74 25.25 3.36
C ALA A 74 14.46 24.94 1.89
N GLY A 75 14.54 23.66 1.50
CA GLY A 75 14.30 23.26 0.11
C GLY A 75 14.02 21.78 -0.09
N TYR A 76 13.51 21.47 -1.27
CA TYR A 76 13.28 20.12 -1.75
C TYR A 76 14.52 19.52 -2.43
N ALA A 77 14.62 18.19 -2.42
CA ALA A 77 15.63 17.42 -3.11
C ALA A 77 15.11 16.06 -3.64
N GLY A 78 13.78 15.91 -3.73
CA GLY A 78 13.12 14.65 -4.07
C GLY A 78 12.96 14.41 -5.57
N ALA A 79 12.48 13.21 -5.90
CA ALA A 79 12.23 12.75 -7.27
C ALA A 79 10.96 11.90 -7.36
N GLY A 80 10.40 11.78 -8.57
CA GLY A 80 9.33 10.84 -8.91
C GLY A 80 9.80 9.89 -10.00
N TYR A 81 9.42 8.63 -9.87
CA TYR A 81 9.81 7.57 -10.80
C TYR A 81 8.56 6.84 -11.30
N VAL A 82 8.47 6.56 -12.59
CA VAL A 82 7.38 5.77 -13.18
C VAL A 82 7.98 4.66 -14.02
N GLY A 83 7.64 3.42 -13.68
CA GLY A 83 8.09 2.21 -14.37
C GLY A 83 7.29 1.91 -15.64
N SER A 84 7.78 0.98 -16.43
CA SER A 84 7.08 0.42 -17.58
C SER A 84 6.17 -0.74 -17.18
N THR A 85 5.30 -1.14 -18.12
CA THR A 85 4.50 -2.37 -18.01
C THR A 85 4.73 -3.23 -19.21
N SER A 86 5.17 -4.46 -19.00
CA SER A 86 5.44 -5.41 -20.08
C SER A 86 4.38 -6.50 -20.11
N LEU A 87 3.84 -6.77 -21.31
CA LEU A 87 2.93 -7.87 -21.59
C LEU A 87 3.60 -8.89 -22.52
N ARG A 88 3.47 -10.18 -22.20
CA ARG A 88 3.97 -11.28 -23.04
C ARG A 88 2.82 -11.91 -23.83
N LEU A 89 2.84 -11.73 -25.16
CA LEU A 89 1.82 -12.24 -26.06
C LEU A 89 2.49 -13.03 -27.20
N LEU A 90 2.13 -14.29 -27.36
CA LEU A 90 2.60 -15.15 -28.46
C LEU A 90 4.12 -15.15 -28.62
N GLY A 91 4.85 -15.24 -27.51
CA GLY A 91 6.33 -15.22 -27.51
C GLY A 91 6.98 -13.87 -27.76
N ARG A 92 6.19 -12.79 -27.85
CA ARG A 92 6.67 -11.40 -27.97
C ARG A 92 6.38 -10.63 -26.71
N THR A 93 7.28 -9.74 -26.34
CA THR A 93 7.10 -8.79 -25.23
C THR A 93 6.71 -7.43 -25.81
N LEU A 94 5.58 -6.90 -25.35
CA LEU A 94 5.14 -5.54 -25.62
C LEU A 94 5.35 -4.73 -24.35
N THR A 95 6.19 -3.70 -24.41
CA THR A 95 6.46 -2.81 -23.27
C THR A 95 5.75 -1.49 -23.48
N PHE A 96 4.94 -1.11 -22.49
CA PHE A 96 4.27 0.19 -22.40
C PHE A 96 5.05 1.06 -21.40
N PRO A 97 5.76 2.09 -21.87
CA PRO A 97 6.47 3.00 -20.97
C PRO A 97 5.47 3.75 -20.09
N GLY A 98 5.81 3.91 -18.82
CA GLY A 98 5.06 4.81 -17.94
C GLY A 98 5.25 6.27 -18.38
N VAL A 99 4.23 7.08 -18.12
CA VAL A 99 4.25 8.53 -18.38
C VAL A 99 4.17 9.26 -17.06
N GLY A 100 5.30 9.78 -16.58
CA GLY A 100 5.37 10.59 -15.36
C GLY A 100 4.63 11.91 -15.52
N TYR A 101 3.96 12.34 -14.46
CA TYR A 101 3.43 13.69 -14.34
C TYR A 101 4.48 14.60 -13.69
N PRO A 102 4.40 15.91 -13.90
CA PRO A 102 5.25 16.86 -13.20
C PRO A 102 5.13 16.69 -11.67
N LEU A 103 6.24 16.76 -10.95
CA LEU A 103 6.20 16.79 -9.50
C LEU A 103 5.40 18.03 -9.05
N LEU A 104 4.45 17.81 -8.14
CA LEU A 104 3.78 18.90 -7.45
C LEU A 104 4.43 19.04 -6.07
N GLN A 105 5.18 20.11 -5.89
CA GLN A 105 5.81 20.50 -4.64
C GLN A 105 5.10 21.77 -4.15
N ALA A 106 4.35 21.64 -3.07
CA ALA A 106 3.71 22.79 -2.46
C ALA A 106 4.75 23.77 -1.91
N GLU A 107 4.41 25.06 -1.80
CA GLU A 107 5.26 26.01 -1.08
C GLU A 107 5.50 25.47 0.34
N PRO A 108 6.75 25.37 0.81
CA PRO A 108 7.02 24.84 2.13
C PRO A 108 6.36 25.66 3.24
N GLU A 109 5.59 25.03 4.10
CA GLU A 109 4.94 25.66 5.24
C GLU A 109 5.98 25.92 6.32
N ARG A 110 6.41 27.21 6.46
CA ARG A 110 7.46 27.62 7.38
C ARG A 110 6.86 28.10 8.71
N HIS A 111 7.30 27.47 9.80
CA HIS A 111 7.07 27.90 11.18
C HIS A 111 8.40 28.31 11.82
N ALA A 112 8.35 28.87 13.02
CA ALA A 112 9.56 29.34 13.71
C ALA A 112 10.55 28.19 14.03
N ASP A 113 10.02 27.00 14.30
CA ASP A 113 10.73 25.82 14.81
C ASP A 113 10.72 24.63 13.83
N ARG A 114 9.98 24.68 12.71
CA ARG A 114 9.85 23.59 11.77
C ARG A 114 9.45 24.04 10.37
N VAL A 115 9.68 23.18 9.39
CA VAL A 115 9.16 23.36 8.02
C VAL A 115 8.49 22.06 7.57
N ARG A 116 7.26 22.18 7.04
CA ARG A 116 6.53 21.08 6.43
C ARG A 116 6.63 21.16 4.91
N PHE A 117 7.03 20.07 4.30
CA PHE A 117 7.17 19.90 2.87
C PHE A 117 6.10 18.89 2.39
N VAL A 118 5.45 19.18 1.26
CA VAL A 118 4.45 18.28 0.66
C VAL A 118 4.79 18.07 -0.80
N GLN A 119 4.90 16.81 -1.23
CA GLN A 119 5.17 16.44 -2.61
C GLN A 119 4.17 15.41 -3.09
N ALA A 120 3.52 15.68 -4.22
CA ALA A 120 2.79 14.68 -4.97
C ALA A 120 3.60 14.26 -6.20
N ALA A 121 3.72 12.96 -6.39
CA ALA A 121 4.32 12.35 -7.56
C ALA A 121 3.47 11.19 -8.07
N GLY A 122 3.50 10.96 -9.37
CA GLY A 122 2.72 9.91 -10.00
C GLY A 122 2.77 9.97 -11.51
N GLY A 123 1.91 9.20 -12.14
CA GLY A 123 1.84 9.15 -13.58
C GLY A 123 0.93 8.05 -14.08
N ARG A 124 0.87 7.89 -15.38
CA ARG A 124 0.17 6.79 -16.03
C ARG A 124 1.04 5.56 -16.08
N THR A 125 0.54 4.47 -15.53
CA THR A 125 1.22 3.18 -15.51
C THR A 125 0.26 2.08 -15.96
N GLY A 126 0.79 0.97 -16.46
CA GLY A 126 -0.02 -0.13 -16.96
C GLY A 126 -0.33 -0.06 -18.45
N ALA A 127 -0.89 -1.15 -18.99
CA ALA A 127 -1.32 -1.21 -20.38
C ALA A 127 -2.53 -0.30 -20.63
N PRO A 128 -2.55 0.44 -21.74
CA PRO A 128 -3.74 1.20 -22.14
C PRO A 128 -4.94 0.27 -22.39
N ALA A 129 -6.10 0.61 -21.84
CA ALA A 129 -7.35 -0.11 -22.01
C ALA A 129 -8.51 0.86 -22.30
N PRO A 130 -9.58 0.40 -22.97
CA PRO A 130 -10.78 1.17 -23.12
C PRO A 130 -11.40 1.48 -21.73
N ARG A 131 -11.69 2.74 -21.48
CA ARG A 131 -12.31 3.22 -20.23
C ARG A 131 -13.48 4.13 -20.52
N PRO A 132 -14.60 4.02 -19.79
CA PRO A 132 -15.72 4.94 -19.96
C PRO A 132 -15.33 6.36 -19.54
N VAL A 133 -15.83 7.36 -20.25
CA VAL A 133 -15.70 8.78 -19.91
C VAL A 133 -17.06 9.45 -19.94
N ARG A 134 -17.26 10.49 -19.12
CA ARG A 134 -18.55 11.20 -19.00
C ARG A 134 -18.92 12.03 -20.22
N ARG A 135 -17.94 12.36 -21.08
CA ARG A 135 -18.12 13.18 -22.29
C ARG A 135 -17.87 12.36 -23.54
N PRO A 136 -18.50 12.70 -24.70
CA PRO A 136 -18.19 12.05 -25.97
C PRO A 136 -16.68 12.04 -26.26
N PRO A 137 -16.11 10.94 -26.78
CA PRO A 137 -16.78 9.75 -27.34
C PRO A 137 -17.24 8.68 -26.34
N PHE A 138 -17.38 9.00 -25.07
CA PHE A 138 -17.79 8.13 -23.95
C PHE A 138 -16.85 6.93 -23.65
N VAL A 139 -15.86 6.73 -24.47
CA VAL A 139 -14.76 5.74 -24.25
C VAL A 139 -13.43 6.37 -24.62
N ARG A 140 -12.44 6.22 -23.77
CA ARG A 140 -11.06 6.63 -24.02
C ARG A 140 -10.13 5.46 -23.77
N VAL A 141 -9.16 5.22 -24.66
CA VAL A 141 -8.09 4.24 -24.45
C VAL A 141 -6.97 4.94 -23.70
N THR A 142 -6.74 4.55 -22.46
CA THR A 142 -5.72 5.17 -21.59
C THR A 142 -5.24 4.19 -20.52
N SER A 143 -4.03 4.41 -20.04
CA SER A 143 -3.50 3.77 -18.84
C SER A 143 -4.03 4.49 -17.60
N PRO A 144 -4.29 3.78 -16.51
CA PRO A 144 -4.71 4.38 -15.26
C PRO A 144 -3.57 5.21 -14.63
N THR A 145 -3.93 6.11 -13.74
CA THR A 145 -2.99 6.95 -13.00
C THR A 145 -2.74 6.37 -11.60
N ALA A 146 -1.48 6.28 -11.21
CA ALA A 146 -1.06 5.98 -9.85
C ALA A 146 -0.31 7.19 -9.28
N TRP A 147 -0.53 7.48 -8.01
CA TRP A 147 0.16 8.58 -7.32
C TRP A 147 0.24 8.35 -5.82
N THR A 148 1.14 9.09 -5.17
CA THR A 148 1.12 9.33 -3.73
C THR A 148 1.44 10.79 -3.45
N THR A 149 0.85 11.33 -2.40
CA THR A 149 1.18 12.63 -1.81
C THR A 149 1.80 12.37 -0.44
N LEU A 150 3.07 12.74 -0.30
CA LEU A 150 3.84 12.56 0.92
C LEU A 150 4.07 13.91 1.59
N ALA A 151 4.14 13.92 2.92
CA ALA A 151 4.61 15.07 3.69
C ALA A 151 5.79 14.68 4.57
N CYS A 152 6.72 15.63 4.73
CA CYS A 152 7.86 15.52 5.63
C CYS A 152 7.96 16.83 6.43
N THR A 153 7.92 16.72 7.75
CA THR A 153 8.12 17.87 8.65
C THR A 153 9.48 17.74 9.33
N ILE A 154 10.35 18.72 9.10
CA ILE A 154 11.68 18.79 9.71
C ILE A 154 11.71 19.90 10.74
N HIS A 155 12.05 19.57 11.98
CA HIS A 155 12.18 20.48 13.09
C HIS A 155 13.62 20.99 13.25
N ALA A 156 13.78 22.20 13.76
CA ALA A 156 15.09 22.80 14.01
C ALA A 156 15.94 22.04 15.06
N ASP A 157 15.30 21.24 15.91
CA ASP A 157 15.95 20.37 16.90
C ASP A 157 16.43 19.01 16.31
N GLY A 158 16.13 18.74 15.03
CA GLY A 158 16.49 17.51 14.32
C GLY A 158 15.39 16.44 14.33
N ARG A 159 14.29 16.62 14.99
CA ARG A 159 13.13 15.72 14.93
C ARG A 159 12.51 15.77 13.54
N VAL A 160 12.07 14.62 13.04
CA VAL A 160 11.44 14.50 11.73
C VAL A 160 10.15 13.68 11.84
N GLU A 161 9.12 14.12 11.11
CA GLU A 161 7.83 13.44 11.02
C GLU A 161 7.50 13.19 9.55
N HIS A 162 6.95 12.02 9.24
CA HIS A 162 6.54 11.63 7.90
C HIS A 162 5.05 11.29 7.88
N GLU A 163 4.39 11.62 6.77
CA GLU A 163 2.96 11.41 6.59
C GLU A 163 2.67 11.01 5.13
N VAL A 164 1.72 10.10 4.93
CA VAL A 164 1.08 9.86 3.64
C VAL A 164 -0.22 10.65 3.64
N VAL A 165 -0.23 11.75 2.91
CA VAL A 165 -1.39 12.68 2.87
C VAL A 165 -2.49 12.12 1.99
N ASP A 166 -2.12 11.52 0.84
CA ASP A 166 -3.06 10.98 -0.14
C ASP A 166 -2.38 9.93 -1.01
N ALA A 167 -3.14 8.97 -1.53
CA ALA A 167 -2.64 7.96 -2.44
C ALA A 167 -3.73 7.42 -3.37
N SER A 168 -3.35 7.02 -4.59
CA SER A 168 -4.26 6.27 -5.46
C SER A 168 -4.67 4.94 -4.80
N PRO A 169 -5.90 4.47 -5.01
CA PRO A 169 -6.40 3.24 -4.38
C PRO A 169 -5.69 1.97 -4.88
N PHE A 170 -4.86 2.08 -5.90
CA PHE A 170 -4.03 1.02 -6.47
C PHE A 170 -2.87 1.66 -7.27
N PRO A 171 -1.67 1.07 -7.34
CA PRO A 171 -1.19 -0.19 -6.72
C PRO A 171 -1.08 -0.13 -5.19
N ARG A 172 -0.51 -1.16 -4.56
CA ARG A 172 -0.14 -1.12 -3.15
C ARG A 172 1.05 -0.19 -2.97
N HIS A 173 0.96 0.76 -2.03
CA HIS A 173 2.02 1.70 -1.73
C HIS A 173 2.69 1.33 -0.42
N TRP A 174 3.98 1.05 -0.46
CA TRP A 174 4.83 0.82 0.70
C TRP A 174 5.68 2.05 0.99
N ILE A 175 5.81 2.39 2.26
CA ILE A 175 6.44 3.63 2.73
C ILE A 175 7.74 3.31 3.46
N TYR A 176 8.80 3.95 3.04
CA TYR A 176 10.14 3.83 3.60
C TYR A 176 10.54 5.14 4.26
N ASP A 177 11.17 5.03 5.44
CA ASP A 177 11.74 6.17 6.17
C ASP A 177 13.07 6.65 5.56
N HIS A 178 13.69 7.64 6.22
CA HIS A 178 14.99 8.20 5.82
C HIS A 178 16.15 7.20 5.93
N ASP A 179 16.02 6.14 6.73
CA ASP A 179 16.96 5.02 6.80
C ASP A 179 16.67 3.94 5.74
N SER A 180 15.77 4.23 4.82
CA SER A 180 15.30 3.31 3.78
C SER A 180 14.64 2.04 4.33
N ARG A 181 14.10 2.08 5.53
CA ARG A 181 13.38 0.97 6.17
C ARG A 181 11.89 1.08 5.86
N LEU A 182 11.27 -0.05 5.60
CA LEU A 182 9.83 -0.15 5.43
C LEU A 182 9.13 0.10 6.78
N VAL A 183 8.28 1.13 6.83
CA VAL A 183 7.63 1.57 8.09
C VAL A 183 6.12 1.57 8.03
N ALA A 184 5.53 1.72 6.83
CA ALA A 184 4.08 1.78 6.67
C ALA A 184 3.64 1.36 5.27
N LYS A 185 2.34 1.20 5.07
CA LYS A 185 1.70 0.97 3.76
C LYS A 185 0.38 1.71 3.68
N SER A 186 -0.09 1.96 2.44
CA SER A 186 -1.47 2.40 2.23
C SER A 186 -2.46 1.29 2.60
N GLY A 187 -3.52 1.63 3.32
CA GLY A 187 -4.51 0.70 3.83
C GLY A 187 -5.58 0.28 2.82
N SER A 188 -5.64 0.91 1.64
CA SER A 188 -6.63 0.60 0.60
C SER A 188 -5.94 0.06 -0.65
N ILE A 189 -6.48 -1.04 -1.19
CA ILE A 189 -6.07 -1.61 -2.48
C ILE A 189 -7.34 -1.96 -3.25
N ASP A 190 -7.90 -1.00 -3.94
CA ASP A 190 -9.09 -1.22 -4.77
C ASP A 190 -8.74 -1.18 -6.25
N PHE A 191 -8.30 -2.34 -6.77
CA PHE A 191 -8.00 -2.51 -8.19
C PHE A 191 -9.23 -2.24 -9.05
N GLN A 192 -10.43 -2.63 -8.62
CA GLN A 192 -11.63 -2.54 -9.43
C GLN A 192 -12.06 -1.08 -9.58
N THR A 193 -12.15 -0.34 -8.50
CA THR A 193 -12.43 1.10 -8.53
C THR A 193 -11.34 1.84 -9.33
N TRP A 194 -10.07 1.54 -9.10
CA TRP A 194 -8.98 2.17 -9.84
C TRP A 194 -9.03 1.85 -11.34
N ALA A 195 -9.37 0.59 -11.70
CA ALA A 195 -9.48 0.17 -13.09
C ALA A 195 -10.70 0.79 -13.81
N GLU A 196 -11.79 1.03 -13.10
CA GLU A 196 -13.04 1.58 -13.62
C GLU A 196 -13.07 3.11 -13.54
N THR A 197 -12.44 3.70 -12.53
CA THR A 197 -12.46 5.15 -12.32
C THR A 197 -11.58 5.84 -13.33
N ASN A 198 -12.16 6.79 -14.02
CA ASN A 198 -11.39 7.62 -14.92
C ASN A 198 -10.55 8.62 -14.16
N VAL A 199 -9.35 8.51 -14.45
CA VAL A 199 -8.28 9.42 -14.25
C VAL A 199 -8.70 10.86 -14.49
N GLY A 200 -8.66 11.69 -13.48
CA GLY A 200 -8.83 13.12 -13.57
C GLY A 200 -9.69 13.74 -12.47
N ASP A 201 -10.66 13.00 -11.95
CA ASP A 201 -11.59 13.56 -10.96
C ASP A 201 -11.07 13.48 -9.50
N HIS A 202 -10.04 12.66 -9.24
CA HIS A 202 -9.44 12.44 -7.91
C HIS A 202 -7.93 12.21 -8.01
N THR A 203 -7.20 13.18 -8.49
CA THR A 203 -5.73 13.16 -8.52
C THR A 203 -5.19 14.50 -8.07
N PRO A 204 -3.96 14.58 -7.52
CA PRO A 204 -3.36 15.86 -7.13
C PRO A 204 -3.24 16.89 -8.26
N TRP A 205 -3.32 16.45 -9.51
CA TRP A 205 -3.29 17.31 -10.71
C TRP A 205 -4.70 17.72 -11.22
N GLY A 206 -5.78 17.33 -10.52
CA GLY A 206 -7.16 17.65 -10.83
C GLY A 206 -7.82 18.58 -9.79
N GLU A 207 -9.06 19.03 -10.06
CA GLU A 207 -9.78 19.96 -9.17
C GLU A 207 -10.30 19.34 -7.86
N LEU A 208 -10.17 18.01 -7.66
CA LEU A 208 -10.69 17.29 -6.50
C LEU A 208 -9.61 16.37 -5.91
N SER A 209 -8.74 16.94 -5.12
CA SER A 209 -7.94 16.20 -4.16
C SER A 209 -8.70 16.12 -2.83
N GLY A 210 -8.71 15.00 -2.14
CA GLY A 210 -9.27 14.98 -0.79
C GLY A 210 -9.76 13.66 -0.23
N ALA A 211 -9.31 12.52 -0.75
CA ALA A 211 -9.42 11.29 0.01
C ALA A 211 -8.17 11.15 0.88
N GLU A 212 -8.35 11.31 2.18
CA GLU A 212 -7.28 11.09 3.15
C GLU A 212 -6.76 9.66 3.04
N ALA A 213 -5.45 9.48 2.90
CA ALA A 213 -4.85 8.15 2.78
C ALA A 213 -4.92 7.43 4.12
N LEU A 214 -5.62 6.31 4.15
CA LEU A 214 -5.62 5.43 5.32
C LEU A 214 -4.33 4.62 5.32
N VAL A 215 -3.51 4.80 6.36
CA VAL A 215 -2.19 4.17 6.52
C VAL A 215 -2.26 3.14 7.64
N THR A 216 -1.73 1.96 7.41
CA THR A 216 -1.67 0.85 8.39
C THR A 216 -0.24 0.36 8.54
N GLU A 217 0.01 -0.43 9.59
CA GLU A 217 1.29 -1.12 9.79
C GLU A 217 1.61 -2.08 8.64
N VAL A 218 2.89 -2.40 8.50
CA VAL A 218 3.39 -3.26 7.44
C VAL A 218 3.26 -4.72 7.87
N GLU A 219 2.77 -5.56 6.95
CA GLU A 219 2.79 -7.00 7.12
C GLU A 219 4.21 -7.54 7.30
N THR A 220 4.35 -8.58 8.11
CA THR A 220 5.62 -9.29 8.32
C THR A 220 6.09 -10.01 7.04
N ALA A 221 7.38 -10.38 7.00
CA ALA A 221 7.92 -11.20 5.91
C ALA A 221 7.17 -12.53 5.75
N LEU A 222 6.75 -13.12 6.88
CA LEU A 222 5.96 -14.36 6.90
C LEU A 222 4.57 -14.17 6.31
N GLU A 223 3.86 -13.08 6.65
CA GLU A 223 2.55 -12.77 6.06
C GLU A 223 2.65 -12.59 4.55
N ARG A 224 3.69 -11.93 4.06
CA ARG A 224 3.94 -11.79 2.62
C ARG A 224 4.15 -13.14 1.93
N GLU A 225 4.92 -14.06 2.53
CA GLU A 225 5.12 -15.40 1.99
C GLU A 225 3.81 -16.20 1.97
N LEU A 226 3.06 -16.19 3.08
CA LEU A 226 1.77 -16.87 3.18
C LEU A 226 0.73 -16.28 2.23
N SER A 227 0.71 -14.96 2.07
CA SER A 227 -0.12 -14.27 1.08
C SER A 227 0.14 -14.79 -0.35
N LEU A 228 1.41 -14.91 -0.75
CA LEU A 228 1.78 -15.49 -2.04
C LEU A 228 1.32 -16.93 -2.18
N ARG A 229 1.44 -17.75 -1.14
CA ARG A 229 0.96 -19.15 -1.15
C ARG A 229 -0.57 -19.20 -1.33
N ILE A 230 -1.33 -18.45 -0.54
CA ILE A 230 -2.80 -18.42 -0.61
C ILE A 230 -3.27 -18.01 -2.01
N MET A 231 -2.64 -17.01 -2.62
CA MET A 231 -3.12 -16.42 -3.87
C MET A 231 -2.58 -17.11 -5.14
N ARG A 232 -1.43 -17.79 -5.05
CA ARG A 232 -0.74 -18.40 -6.22
C ARG A 232 -0.72 -19.93 -6.22
N ALA A 233 -1.26 -20.62 -5.20
CA ALA A 233 -1.15 -22.07 -5.01
C ALA A 233 -2.02 -22.94 -5.95
N GLY A 234 -2.58 -22.39 -7.02
CA GLY A 234 -3.34 -23.13 -8.04
C GLY A 234 -4.84 -23.30 -7.76
N GLU A 235 -5.27 -23.42 -6.53
CA GLU A 235 -6.68 -23.35 -6.14
C GLU A 235 -7.09 -21.90 -5.91
N ARG A 236 -8.24 -21.50 -6.48
CA ARG A 236 -8.78 -20.15 -6.27
C ARG A 236 -9.30 -20.04 -4.83
N PRO A 237 -8.78 -19.13 -4.00
CA PRO A 237 -9.33 -18.91 -2.67
C PRO A 237 -10.77 -18.40 -2.76
N GLU A 238 -11.59 -18.77 -1.80
CA GLU A 238 -12.89 -18.14 -1.60
C GLU A 238 -12.70 -16.66 -1.27
N LEU A 239 -13.42 -15.79 -1.97
CA LEU A 239 -13.38 -14.35 -1.72
C LEU A 239 -14.66 -13.91 -1.01
N ARG A 240 -14.51 -13.23 0.14
CA ARG A 240 -15.62 -12.67 0.90
C ARG A 240 -15.53 -11.14 0.89
N ARG A 241 -16.68 -10.48 0.69
CA ARG A 241 -16.82 -9.03 0.76
C ARG A 241 -17.71 -8.66 1.91
N MET A 242 -17.39 -7.53 2.55
CA MET A 242 -18.13 -7.04 3.71
C MET A 242 -18.26 -5.53 3.65
N ALA A 243 -19.34 -4.99 4.17
CA ALA A 243 -19.53 -3.57 4.34
C ALA A 243 -18.77 -3.06 5.59
N ALA A 244 -18.48 -1.75 5.62
CA ALA A 244 -17.97 -1.10 6.81
C ALA A 244 -18.93 -1.33 7.99
N GLY A 245 -18.39 -1.61 9.19
CA GLY A 245 -19.10 -1.91 10.41
C GLY A 245 -19.45 -3.40 10.62
N GLU A 246 -19.39 -4.25 9.58
CA GLU A 246 -19.68 -5.67 9.71
C GLU A 246 -18.55 -6.42 10.45
N LEU A 247 -18.93 -7.50 11.15
CA LEU A 247 -17.99 -8.40 11.84
C LEU A 247 -17.56 -9.54 10.91
N LEU A 248 -16.27 -9.67 10.67
CA LEU A 248 -15.67 -10.83 10.00
C LEU A 248 -15.63 -12.04 10.93
N THR A 249 -15.27 -11.83 12.20
CA THR A 249 -15.31 -12.82 13.27
C THR A 249 -15.83 -12.19 14.55
N ARG A 250 -16.37 -13.02 15.45
CA ARG A 250 -16.77 -12.61 16.81
C ARG A 250 -15.98 -13.43 17.83
N GLN A 251 -15.41 -12.75 18.82
CA GLN A 251 -14.72 -13.39 19.95
C GLN A 251 -15.61 -14.44 20.62
N GLY A 252 -15.04 -15.61 20.93
CA GLY A 252 -15.75 -16.72 21.55
C GLY A 252 -16.51 -17.64 20.59
N GLU A 253 -16.71 -17.27 19.32
CA GLU A 253 -17.33 -18.16 18.32
C GLU A 253 -16.34 -19.22 17.81
N PRO A 254 -16.80 -20.41 17.40
CA PRO A 254 -15.96 -21.39 16.76
C PRO A 254 -15.47 -20.89 15.39
N GLY A 255 -14.24 -21.23 15.00
CA GLY A 255 -13.69 -20.87 13.70
C GLY A 255 -12.38 -21.57 13.38
N GLN A 256 -12.28 -22.06 12.15
CA GLN A 256 -11.09 -22.75 11.63
C GLN A 256 -10.57 -22.10 10.34
N GLU A 257 -11.15 -20.98 9.95
CA GLU A 257 -10.73 -20.23 8.77
C GLU A 257 -9.65 -19.21 9.14
N VAL A 258 -8.72 -19.02 8.24
CA VAL A 258 -7.72 -17.96 8.26
C VAL A 258 -8.05 -16.99 7.13
N PHE A 259 -7.94 -15.71 7.37
CA PHE A 259 -8.29 -14.67 6.42
C PHE A 259 -7.06 -13.86 6.02
N LEU A 260 -6.82 -13.74 4.72
CA LEU A 260 -5.90 -12.78 4.16
C LEU A 260 -6.68 -11.51 3.79
N LEU A 261 -6.33 -10.39 4.36
CA LEU A 261 -6.92 -9.09 4.01
C LEU A 261 -6.41 -8.67 2.62
N LEU A 262 -7.33 -8.51 1.67
CA LEU A 262 -6.99 -8.13 0.29
C LEU A 262 -7.18 -6.62 0.07
N ASP A 263 -8.20 -6.05 0.73
CA ASP A 263 -8.56 -4.64 0.63
C ASP A 263 -9.35 -4.21 1.87
N GLY A 264 -9.23 -2.95 2.25
CA GLY A 264 -9.87 -2.38 3.42
C GLY A 264 -9.11 -2.62 4.72
N VAL A 265 -9.64 -2.09 5.82
CA VAL A 265 -9.04 -2.13 7.14
C VAL A 265 -10.02 -2.75 8.15
N VAL A 266 -9.49 -3.59 9.03
CA VAL A 266 -10.20 -4.17 10.18
C VAL A 266 -9.62 -3.63 11.47
N VAL A 267 -10.46 -3.44 12.47
CA VAL A 267 -10.04 -3.31 13.86
C VAL A 267 -10.15 -4.67 14.54
N VAL A 268 -9.10 -5.02 15.26
CA VAL A 268 -9.07 -6.18 16.18
C VAL A 268 -9.61 -5.72 17.52
N GLU A 269 -10.67 -6.36 18.01
CA GLU A 269 -11.29 -6.05 19.30
C GLU A 269 -11.17 -7.27 20.24
N VAL A 270 -10.69 -7.05 21.46
CA VAL A 270 -10.67 -8.04 22.53
C VAL A 270 -11.50 -7.50 23.70
N ASP A 271 -12.48 -8.28 24.15
CA ASP A 271 -13.44 -7.87 25.21
C ASP A 271 -14.12 -6.52 24.91
N GLY A 272 -14.35 -6.25 23.61
CA GLY A 272 -14.98 -5.02 23.13
C GLY A 272 -14.06 -3.79 23.12
N GLN A 273 -12.77 -3.95 23.42
CA GLN A 273 -11.78 -2.87 23.33
C GLN A 273 -10.94 -3.01 22.05
N PRO A 274 -10.72 -1.92 21.30
CA PRO A 274 -9.87 -1.93 20.14
C PRO A 274 -8.41 -2.15 20.55
N LEU A 275 -7.73 -3.07 19.87
CA LEU A 275 -6.34 -3.45 20.13
C LEU A 275 -5.40 -2.98 19.01
N ALA A 276 -5.77 -3.23 17.76
CA ALA A 276 -4.95 -2.90 16.59
C ALA A 276 -5.83 -2.69 15.35
N GLU A 277 -5.30 -1.94 14.37
CA GLU A 277 -5.87 -1.81 13.04
C GLU A 277 -4.98 -2.50 12.02
N LEU A 278 -5.57 -3.43 11.26
CA LEU A 278 -4.86 -4.25 10.29
C LEU A 278 -5.38 -3.97 8.87
N GLY A 279 -4.46 -3.84 7.93
CA GLY A 279 -4.74 -3.53 6.54
C GLY A 279 -4.39 -4.66 5.57
N PRO A 280 -4.45 -4.40 4.26
CA PRO A 280 -4.19 -5.39 3.21
C PRO A 280 -2.82 -6.04 3.34
N GLY A 281 -2.77 -7.36 3.16
CA GLY A 281 -1.59 -8.22 3.35
C GLY A 281 -1.53 -8.88 4.71
N SER A 282 -2.22 -8.36 5.72
CA SER A 282 -2.29 -9.00 7.03
C SER A 282 -3.09 -10.29 6.98
N ILE A 283 -2.66 -11.27 7.76
CA ILE A 283 -3.31 -12.57 7.93
C ILE A 283 -3.85 -12.66 9.35
N VAL A 284 -5.14 -12.97 9.48
CA VAL A 284 -5.84 -12.99 10.76
C VAL A 284 -6.67 -14.26 10.93
N GLY A 285 -6.98 -14.61 12.17
CA GLY A 285 -7.79 -15.79 12.53
C GLY A 285 -6.97 -17.06 12.77
N GLU A 286 -5.64 -16.99 12.67
CA GLU A 286 -4.69 -18.09 12.88
C GLU A 286 -4.72 -18.65 14.30
N ARG A 287 -4.99 -17.81 15.30
CA ARG A 287 -5.07 -18.25 16.71
C ARG A 287 -6.19 -19.21 16.96
N ALA A 288 -7.36 -18.98 16.37
CA ALA A 288 -8.48 -19.90 16.50
C ALA A 288 -8.12 -21.30 15.99
N VAL A 289 -7.30 -21.37 14.94
CA VAL A 289 -6.81 -22.66 14.40
C VAL A 289 -5.84 -23.35 15.37
N LEU A 290 -5.00 -22.58 16.05
CA LEU A 290 -3.97 -23.09 16.97
C LEU A 290 -4.52 -23.35 18.39
N GLU A 291 -5.54 -22.60 18.81
CA GLU A 291 -6.04 -22.56 20.19
C GLU A 291 -7.47 -23.11 20.28
N ALA A 292 -7.64 -24.41 20.06
CA ALA A 292 -8.90 -25.15 20.25
C ALA A 292 -10.11 -24.73 19.38
N GLY A 293 -9.88 -24.02 18.27
CA GLY A 293 -10.95 -23.68 17.33
C GLY A 293 -11.92 -22.58 17.78
N VAL A 294 -11.51 -21.72 18.72
CA VAL A 294 -12.34 -20.60 19.22
C VAL A 294 -11.67 -19.26 18.87
N ARG A 295 -12.46 -18.31 18.34
CA ARG A 295 -11.99 -16.97 18.00
C ARG A 295 -11.55 -16.21 19.26
N THR A 296 -10.31 -15.78 19.29
CA THR A 296 -9.70 -15.06 20.43
C THR A 296 -10.04 -13.58 20.42
N SER A 297 -10.48 -13.04 19.27
CA SER A 297 -10.85 -11.64 19.07
C SER A 297 -12.02 -11.49 18.10
N SER A 298 -12.70 -10.35 18.17
CA SER A 298 -13.61 -9.90 17.12
C SER A 298 -12.82 -9.09 16.08
N LEU A 299 -13.15 -9.27 14.81
CA LEU A 299 -12.60 -8.51 13.70
C LEU A 299 -13.71 -7.71 13.05
N ARG A 300 -13.69 -6.39 13.17
CA ARG A 300 -14.69 -5.50 12.61
C ARG A 300 -14.11 -4.71 11.44
N ALA A 301 -14.81 -4.69 10.32
CA ALA A 301 -14.47 -3.88 9.16
C ALA A 301 -14.64 -2.39 9.48
N ILE A 302 -13.57 -1.59 9.36
CA ILE A 302 -13.63 -0.12 9.47
C ILE A 302 -14.06 0.47 8.13
N THR A 303 -13.53 -0.06 7.04
CA THR A 303 -13.87 0.29 5.66
C THR A 303 -14.59 -0.88 5.00
N PRO A 304 -15.16 -0.73 3.79
CA PRO A 304 -15.51 -1.88 2.96
C PRO A 304 -14.31 -2.83 2.88
N LEU A 305 -14.55 -4.13 3.08
CA LEU A 305 -13.50 -5.13 3.25
C LEU A 305 -13.62 -6.22 2.19
N ARG A 306 -12.47 -6.69 1.72
CA ARG A 306 -12.35 -7.89 0.89
C ARG A 306 -11.27 -8.80 1.47
N VAL A 307 -11.62 -10.06 1.67
CA VAL A 307 -10.70 -11.06 2.21
C VAL A 307 -10.66 -12.31 1.33
N ALA A 308 -9.51 -12.98 1.29
CA ALA A 308 -9.41 -14.36 0.84
C ALA A 308 -9.49 -15.27 2.06
N VAL A 309 -10.35 -16.30 1.95
CA VAL A 309 -10.55 -17.30 3.00
C VAL A 309 -9.64 -18.48 2.70
N ALA A 310 -8.77 -18.82 3.64
CA ALA A 310 -7.94 -20.01 3.60
C ALA A 310 -8.35 -20.97 4.71
N ARG A 311 -8.36 -22.27 4.41
CA ARG A 311 -8.57 -23.29 5.45
C ARG A 311 -7.24 -23.62 6.12
N ALA A 312 -7.30 -23.96 7.40
CA ALA A 312 -6.12 -24.33 8.18
C ALA A 312 -5.28 -25.43 7.51
N GLU A 313 -5.94 -26.37 6.82
CA GLU A 313 -5.31 -27.50 6.13
C GLU A 313 -4.42 -27.08 4.95
N GLN A 314 -4.61 -25.86 4.43
CA GLN A 314 -3.84 -25.28 3.32
C GLN A 314 -2.57 -24.56 3.80
N LEU A 315 -2.43 -24.38 5.10
CA LEU A 315 -1.33 -23.66 5.73
C LEU A 315 -0.61 -24.59 6.71
N ASP A 316 0.72 -24.53 6.77
CA ASP A 316 1.46 -25.34 7.72
C ASP A 316 1.38 -24.76 9.14
N VAL A 317 1.26 -25.66 10.14
CA VAL A 317 1.09 -25.29 11.55
C VAL A 317 2.29 -24.47 12.07
N ALA A 318 3.50 -24.71 11.57
CA ALA A 318 4.70 -23.99 12.00
C ALA A 318 4.61 -22.51 11.58
N SER A 319 4.20 -22.22 10.35
CA SER A 319 3.99 -20.86 9.85
C SER A 319 2.88 -20.14 10.64
N LEU A 320 1.76 -20.82 10.94
CA LEU A 320 0.69 -20.25 11.75
C LEU A 320 1.15 -19.94 13.19
N THR A 321 1.94 -20.83 13.78
CA THR A 321 2.50 -20.63 15.14
C THR A 321 3.45 -19.44 15.19
N GLN A 322 4.29 -19.29 14.18
CA GLN A 322 5.22 -18.17 14.07
C GLN A 322 4.44 -16.84 13.90
N LEU A 323 3.40 -16.82 13.07
CA LEU A 323 2.53 -15.68 12.86
C LEU A 323 1.85 -15.25 14.17
N ALA A 324 1.20 -16.19 14.87
CA ALA A 324 0.56 -15.93 16.16
C ALA A 324 1.55 -15.43 17.22
N GLY A 325 2.81 -15.89 17.17
CA GLY A 325 3.89 -15.42 18.04
C GLY A 325 4.31 -13.97 17.76
N GLY A 326 4.23 -13.54 16.50
CA GLY A 326 4.43 -12.15 16.09
C GLY A 326 3.34 -11.23 16.64
N HIS A 327 2.09 -11.59 16.43
CA HIS A 327 0.93 -10.83 16.93
C HIS A 327 0.88 -10.72 18.47
N ARG A 328 1.41 -11.68 19.23
CA ARG A 328 1.49 -11.58 20.70
C ARG A 328 2.41 -10.48 21.20
N ARG A 329 3.44 -10.11 20.43
CA ARG A 329 4.36 -9.01 20.81
C ARG A 329 3.70 -7.65 20.70
N GLU A 330 2.71 -7.51 19.83
CA GLU A 330 1.93 -6.29 19.63
C GLU A 330 0.89 -6.07 20.75
N GLU A 331 0.50 -7.14 21.47
CA GLU A 331 -0.45 -7.11 22.59
C GLU A 331 0.17 -6.68 23.93
N GLN A 332 1.48 -6.54 24.03
CA GLN A 332 2.14 -6.07 25.24
C GLN A 332 2.37 -4.56 25.13
N PRO A 333 1.61 -3.71 25.86
CA PRO A 333 1.93 -2.29 25.96
C PRO A 333 3.32 -2.15 26.57
N SER A 334 4.19 -1.44 25.88
CA SER A 334 5.51 -1.02 26.35
C SER A 334 5.40 -0.01 27.50
#